data_360adaeb1c840499047bf513bedd4419
#
_entry.id   360adaeb1c840499047bf513bedd4419
#
_cell.length_a   1.000
_cell.length_b   1.000
_cell.length_c   1.000
_cell.angle_alpha   90.00
_cell.angle_beta   90.00
_cell.angle_gamma   90.00
#
_symmetry.space_group_name_H-M   'P 1'
#
loop_
_entity.id
_entity.type
_entity.pdbx_description
1 polymer ?
#
loop_
_entity_poly.entity_id
_entity_poly.type
_entity_poly.pdbx_seq_one_letter_code
_entity_poly.pdbx_strand_id
1 'polypeptide(L)'
;PYEQVDTETYMEMMPLMKEYLDKIVDLCKTDNITLVLTKCPTTLWNISKHNTVNEYAREKEIYFWDFNEKELYDASGFVFGQDMNDNGHSNIWGAEKLSLYVGDTFSRSFEVKGCDCSEQWSETAGYYQQVFSDCKLQYIVDLPEYIDAINQPRYTVLIGSKYDITYCMNEEAKSAFAKLGLDLSTEQFEGYYAAISGYGIIEGKGRGKLLYSGSVRNNMVDFTISSEQTGVMTGNSCSIKINNIEYAKDLNGVNIVVYSNETRKVVDSVVYDGQLHR
;
A
#
# COMPACT_ATOMS: atom_id res chain seq x y z
N PRO A 1 -1.99 16.80 17.09
CA PRO A 1 -3.29 17.27 17.54
C PRO A 1 -3.13 18.42 18.51
N TYR A 2 -4.12 19.28 18.59
CA TYR A 2 -4.21 20.33 19.59
C TYR A 2 -5.46 20.12 20.47
N GLU A 3 -5.33 20.45 21.74
CA GLU A 3 -6.49 20.61 22.62
C GLU A 3 -7.19 21.93 22.24
N GLN A 4 -8.51 21.96 22.32
CA GLN A 4 -9.24 23.22 22.16
C GLN A 4 -8.72 24.19 23.24
N VAL A 5 -7.90 25.11 22.83
CA VAL A 5 -7.52 26.25 23.65
C VAL A 5 -8.38 27.38 23.15
N ASP A 6 -9.16 27.97 24.05
CA ASP A 6 -9.96 29.14 23.75
C ASP A 6 -9.00 30.28 23.40
N THR A 7 -8.69 30.43 22.15
CA THR A 7 -7.83 31.48 21.61
C THR A 7 -8.66 32.36 20.71
N GLU A 8 -8.67 33.63 20.91
CA GLU A 8 -9.28 34.65 20.05
C GLU A 8 -8.48 34.86 18.76
N THR A 9 -7.66 33.88 18.37
CA THR A 9 -6.78 33.96 17.18
C THR A 9 -7.47 33.36 15.97
N TYR A 10 -7.70 34.17 14.95
CA TYR A 10 -8.29 33.79 13.67
C TYR A 10 -7.33 34.08 12.52
N MET A 11 -7.41 33.29 11.47
CA MET A 11 -6.76 33.60 10.22
C MET A 11 -7.81 34.12 9.24
N GLU A 12 -7.53 35.22 8.55
CA GLU A 12 -8.44 35.72 7.53
C GLU A 12 -8.62 34.71 6.41
N MET A 13 -9.87 34.35 6.10
CA MET A 13 -10.19 33.50 4.96
C MET A 13 -10.03 34.30 3.67
N MET A 14 -9.28 33.78 2.71
CA MET A 14 -9.12 34.42 1.42
C MET A 14 -10.48 34.67 0.75
N PRO A 15 -10.75 35.88 0.26
CA PRO A 15 -12.07 36.22 -0.31
C PRO A 15 -12.57 35.25 -1.38
N LEU A 16 -11.69 34.82 -2.26
CA LEU A 16 -12.01 33.84 -3.31
C LEU A 16 -12.41 32.49 -2.74
N MET A 17 -11.71 32.01 -1.70
CA MET A 17 -12.08 30.75 -1.03
C MET A 17 -13.43 30.85 -0.37
N LYS A 18 -13.70 31.97 0.31
CA LYS A 18 -15.00 32.24 0.93
C LYS A 18 -16.14 32.24 -0.11
N GLU A 19 -15.93 32.91 -1.24
CA GLU A 19 -16.91 32.97 -2.33
C GLU A 19 -17.27 31.56 -2.86
N TYR A 20 -16.26 30.69 -3.05
CA TYR A 20 -16.53 29.31 -3.52
C TYR A 20 -17.21 28.46 -2.43
N LEU A 21 -16.80 28.60 -1.17
CA LEU A 21 -17.49 27.92 -0.08
C LEU A 21 -18.94 28.35 0.04
N ASP A 22 -19.22 29.66 -0.07
CA ASP A 22 -20.59 30.20 -0.05
C ASP A 22 -21.44 29.58 -1.18
N LYS A 23 -20.90 29.48 -2.40
CA LYS A 23 -21.58 28.82 -3.52
C LYS A 23 -21.88 27.34 -3.26
N ILE A 24 -20.93 26.61 -2.64
CA ILE A 24 -21.12 25.20 -2.28
C ILE A 24 -22.22 25.07 -1.22
N VAL A 25 -22.17 25.91 -0.17
CA VAL A 25 -23.19 25.92 0.88
C VAL A 25 -24.58 26.23 0.32
N ASP A 26 -24.69 27.25 -0.54
CA ASP A 26 -25.96 27.63 -1.15
C ASP A 26 -26.53 26.52 -2.04
N LEU A 27 -25.68 25.85 -2.82
CA LEU A 27 -26.08 24.70 -3.62
C LEU A 27 -26.59 23.56 -2.74
N CYS A 28 -25.82 23.18 -1.71
CA CYS A 28 -26.22 22.11 -0.78
C CYS A 28 -27.54 22.43 -0.06
N LYS A 29 -27.74 23.69 0.37
CA LYS A 29 -29.00 24.12 0.99
C LYS A 29 -30.17 24.08 0.02
N THR A 30 -29.95 24.52 -1.23
CA THR A 30 -30.98 24.51 -2.29
C THR A 30 -31.44 23.08 -2.60
N ASP A 31 -30.50 22.13 -2.64
CA ASP A 31 -30.79 20.74 -2.98
C ASP A 31 -31.07 19.86 -1.76
N ASN A 32 -31.21 20.46 -0.57
CA ASN A 32 -31.41 19.76 0.71
C ASN A 32 -30.33 18.69 1.00
N ILE A 33 -29.07 19.03 0.70
CA ILE A 33 -27.91 18.17 0.96
C ILE A 33 -27.24 18.61 2.28
N THR A 34 -27.01 17.66 3.18
CA THR A 34 -26.23 17.90 4.39
C THR A 34 -24.76 18.04 4.04
N LEU A 35 -24.19 19.22 4.26
CA LEU A 35 -22.77 19.49 4.03
C LEU A 35 -21.95 19.29 5.30
N VAL A 36 -20.87 18.53 5.19
CA VAL A 36 -19.87 18.37 6.25
C VAL A 36 -18.50 18.78 5.71
N LEU A 37 -17.92 19.81 6.29
CA LEU A 37 -16.53 20.14 6.03
C LEU A 37 -15.63 19.22 6.86
N THR A 38 -14.55 18.73 6.27
CA THR A 38 -13.59 17.87 6.97
C THR A 38 -12.17 18.39 6.80
N LYS A 39 -11.36 18.26 7.84
CA LYS A 39 -9.91 18.52 7.78
C LYS A 39 -9.14 17.29 8.27
N CYS A 40 -8.47 16.60 7.36
CA CYS A 40 -7.60 15.47 7.71
C CYS A 40 -6.42 15.92 8.57
N PRO A 41 -5.84 15.03 9.41
CA PRO A 41 -4.67 15.33 10.21
C PRO A 41 -3.50 15.82 9.36
N THR A 42 -2.84 16.89 9.82
CA THR A 42 -1.65 17.45 9.16
C THR A 42 -0.89 18.36 10.12
N THR A 43 0.43 18.38 10.05
CA THR A 43 1.24 19.32 10.83
C THR A 43 1.18 20.75 10.30
N LEU A 44 0.58 20.97 9.14
CA LEU A 44 0.44 22.27 8.48
C LEU A 44 -0.84 23.04 8.91
N TRP A 45 -1.62 22.47 9.82
CA TRP A 45 -2.85 23.03 10.34
C TRP A 45 -2.63 23.53 11.76
N ASN A 46 -3.31 24.62 12.14
CA ASN A 46 -3.19 25.22 13.46
C ASN A 46 -4.56 25.75 13.96
N ILE A 47 -4.59 26.13 15.23
CA ILE A 47 -5.80 26.58 15.90
C ILE A 47 -6.44 27.82 15.26
N SER A 48 -5.66 28.76 14.71
CA SER A 48 -6.23 29.94 14.05
C SER A 48 -6.98 29.61 12.77
N LYS A 49 -6.50 28.64 12.00
CA LYS A 49 -7.19 28.10 10.83
C LYS A 49 -8.45 27.34 11.23
N HIS A 50 -8.34 26.53 12.29
CA HIS A 50 -9.48 25.82 12.85
C HIS A 50 -10.58 26.80 13.25
N ASN A 51 -10.27 27.81 14.06
CA ASN A 51 -11.24 28.80 14.55
C ASN A 51 -11.95 29.49 13.38
N THR A 52 -11.23 29.88 12.35
CA THR A 52 -11.81 30.54 11.17
C THR A 52 -12.81 29.62 10.43
N VAL A 53 -12.47 28.36 10.22
CA VAL A 53 -13.37 27.43 9.52
C VAL A 53 -14.53 27.02 10.42
N ASN A 54 -14.28 26.83 11.71
CA ASN A 54 -15.32 26.48 12.70
C ASN A 54 -16.35 27.61 12.85
N GLU A 55 -15.91 28.87 12.92
CA GLU A 55 -16.81 30.01 12.94
C GLU A 55 -17.65 30.09 11.67
N TYR A 56 -17.01 29.96 10.48
CA TYR A 56 -17.73 29.92 9.21
C TYR A 56 -18.77 28.79 9.17
N ALA A 57 -18.39 27.58 9.60
CA ALA A 57 -19.31 26.45 9.63
C ALA A 57 -20.50 26.70 10.56
N ARG A 58 -20.27 27.31 11.74
CA ARG A 58 -21.31 27.70 12.68
C ARG A 58 -22.24 28.79 12.11
N GLU A 59 -21.69 29.84 11.46
CA GLU A 59 -22.47 30.88 10.81
C GLU A 59 -23.36 30.34 9.69
N LYS A 60 -22.86 29.34 8.95
CA LYS A 60 -23.59 28.70 7.82
C LYS A 60 -24.48 27.54 8.27
N GLU A 61 -24.47 27.19 9.55
CA GLU A 61 -25.20 26.03 10.11
C GLU A 61 -24.88 24.73 9.38
N ILE A 62 -23.57 24.47 9.13
CA ILE A 62 -23.04 23.26 8.55
C ILE A 62 -22.09 22.57 9.52
N TYR A 63 -21.79 21.29 9.28
CA TYR A 63 -20.88 20.52 10.12
C TYR A 63 -19.43 20.80 9.74
N PHE A 64 -18.53 20.78 10.76
CA PHE A 64 -17.10 20.78 10.55
C PHE A 64 -16.44 19.73 11.45
N TRP A 65 -15.70 18.81 10.86
CA TRP A 65 -14.93 17.78 11.55
C TRP A 65 -13.44 18.01 11.31
N ASP A 66 -12.75 18.48 12.31
CA ASP A 66 -11.31 18.71 12.26
C ASP A 66 -10.56 17.58 12.98
N PHE A 67 -9.99 16.67 12.23
CA PHE A 67 -9.21 15.55 12.77
C PHE A 67 -7.84 15.96 13.31
N ASN A 68 -7.54 17.24 13.42
CA ASN A 68 -6.41 17.76 14.19
C ASN A 68 -6.79 18.12 15.63
N GLU A 69 -8.08 18.23 15.95
CA GLU A 69 -8.54 18.32 17.33
C GLU A 69 -8.30 17.01 18.05
N LYS A 70 -7.85 17.12 19.31
CA LYS A 70 -7.44 15.97 20.10
C LYS A 70 -8.52 14.90 20.20
N GLU A 71 -9.76 15.27 20.40
CA GLU A 71 -10.87 14.32 20.56
C GLU A 71 -11.09 13.48 19.29
N LEU A 72 -11.23 14.12 18.13
CA LEU A 72 -11.43 13.43 16.85
C LEU A 72 -10.17 12.69 16.41
N TYR A 73 -9.00 13.28 16.68
CA TYR A 73 -7.71 12.65 16.39
C TYR A 73 -7.56 11.32 17.16
N ASP A 74 -7.76 11.34 18.47
CA ASP A 74 -7.64 10.16 19.32
C ASP A 74 -8.71 9.11 18.97
N ALA A 75 -9.95 9.56 18.73
CA ALA A 75 -11.05 8.66 18.37
C ALA A 75 -10.85 7.99 17.00
N SER A 76 -10.19 8.64 16.06
CA SER A 76 -9.87 8.05 14.76
C SER A 76 -8.76 7.00 14.80
N GLY A 77 -8.00 6.92 15.91
CA GLY A 77 -6.84 6.05 16.05
C GLY A 77 -5.65 6.45 15.16
N PHE A 78 -5.66 7.70 14.65
CA PHE A 78 -4.58 8.22 13.82
C PHE A 78 -3.33 8.53 14.64
N VAL A 79 -2.14 8.17 14.14
CA VAL A 79 -0.85 8.42 14.81
C VAL A 79 0.10 9.08 13.82
N PHE A 80 0.45 10.35 14.01
CA PHE A 80 1.33 11.11 13.09
C PHE A 80 2.63 10.39 12.74
N GLY A 81 3.29 9.75 13.68
CA GLY A 81 4.55 9.04 13.46
C GLY A 81 4.43 7.76 12.62
N GLN A 82 3.22 7.26 12.38
CA GLN A 82 2.96 6.01 11.68
C GLN A 82 2.10 6.18 10.44
N ASP A 83 1.18 7.15 10.46
CA ASP A 83 0.08 7.26 9.51
C ASP A 83 0.26 8.40 8.50
N MET A 84 1.40 9.12 8.56
CA MET A 84 1.75 10.17 7.60
C MET A 84 2.79 9.69 6.59
N ASN A 85 2.64 10.12 5.35
CA ASN A 85 3.66 9.98 4.32
C ASN A 85 4.65 11.16 4.37
N ASP A 86 4.12 12.34 4.65
CA ASP A 86 4.85 13.59 4.84
C ASP A 86 4.06 14.52 5.77
N ASN A 87 4.46 15.78 5.89
CA ASN A 87 3.80 16.75 6.77
C ASN A 87 2.34 17.09 6.39
N GLY A 88 1.92 16.79 5.18
CA GLY A 88 0.61 17.19 4.63
C GLY A 88 -0.30 16.03 4.22
N HIS A 89 0.27 14.85 4.01
CA HIS A 89 -0.44 13.72 3.43
C HIS A 89 -0.37 12.48 4.31
N SER A 90 -1.53 11.88 4.58
CA SER A 90 -1.60 10.57 5.20
C SER A 90 -1.06 9.49 4.26
N ASN A 91 -0.40 8.49 4.82
CA ASN A 91 -0.10 7.26 4.10
C ASN A 91 -1.33 6.35 4.04
N ILE A 92 -1.16 5.15 3.48
CA ILE A 92 -2.27 4.21 3.28
C ILE A 92 -2.91 3.76 4.60
N TRP A 93 -2.14 3.63 5.68
CA TRP A 93 -2.64 3.25 7.00
C TRP A 93 -3.51 4.34 7.61
N GLY A 94 -3.03 5.58 7.55
CA GLY A 94 -3.78 6.74 8.01
C GLY A 94 -5.05 6.97 7.20
N ALA A 95 -4.99 6.80 5.88
CA ALA A 95 -6.15 6.91 5.00
C ALA A 95 -7.21 5.84 5.31
N GLU A 96 -6.81 4.59 5.58
CA GLU A 96 -7.72 3.52 5.98
C GLU A 96 -8.42 3.84 7.30
N LYS A 97 -7.67 4.21 8.35
CA LYS A 97 -8.20 4.57 9.66
C LYS A 97 -9.23 5.70 9.59
N LEU A 98 -8.86 6.79 8.90
CA LEU A 98 -9.75 7.94 8.73
C LEU A 98 -11.01 7.57 7.95
N SER A 99 -10.88 6.81 6.87
CA SER A 99 -12.03 6.41 6.03
C SER A 99 -13.01 5.55 6.82
N LEU A 100 -12.51 4.60 7.61
CA LEU A 100 -13.35 3.75 8.46
C LEU A 100 -14.05 4.57 9.54
N TYR A 101 -13.32 5.45 10.23
CA TYR A 101 -13.89 6.31 11.26
C TYR A 101 -14.94 7.28 10.71
N VAL A 102 -14.64 7.93 9.58
CA VAL A 102 -15.58 8.83 8.91
C VAL A 102 -16.84 8.09 8.50
N GLY A 103 -16.72 6.92 7.86
CA GLY A 103 -17.86 6.10 7.43
C GLY A 103 -18.76 5.69 8.59
N ASP A 104 -18.17 5.24 9.70
CA ASP A 104 -18.91 4.86 10.91
C ASP A 104 -19.59 6.08 11.56
N THR A 105 -18.88 7.22 11.65
CA THR A 105 -19.42 8.45 12.19
C THR A 105 -20.57 9.01 11.34
N PHE A 106 -20.45 8.96 10.02
CA PHE A 106 -21.52 9.33 9.11
C PHE A 106 -22.77 8.47 9.32
N SER A 107 -22.58 7.16 9.37
CA SER A 107 -23.70 6.22 9.55
C SER A 107 -24.47 6.48 10.85
N ARG A 108 -23.75 6.81 11.92
CA ARG A 108 -24.36 7.11 13.23
C ARG A 108 -24.99 8.50 13.31
N SER A 109 -24.29 9.52 12.77
CA SER A 109 -24.72 10.92 12.90
C SER A 109 -25.90 11.28 12.01
N PHE A 110 -26.03 10.63 10.86
CA PHE A 110 -27.05 10.97 9.85
C PHE A 110 -28.05 9.83 9.60
N GLU A 111 -28.05 8.79 10.43
CA GLU A 111 -28.91 7.61 10.27
C GLU A 111 -28.89 7.03 8.84
N VAL A 112 -27.73 7.14 8.18
CA VAL A 112 -27.55 6.62 6.83
C VAL A 112 -27.68 5.10 6.87
N LYS A 113 -28.73 4.58 6.28
CA LYS A 113 -28.89 3.14 6.13
C LYS A 113 -28.05 2.68 4.95
N GLY A 114 -27.32 1.57 5.16
CA GLY A 114 -26.69 0.90 4.04
C GLY A 114 -27.73 0.55 2.99
N CYS A 115 -27.47 0.88 1.73
CA CYS A 115 -28.27 0.35 0.63
C CYS A 115 -27.68 -0.99 0.20
N ASP A 116 -28.51 -1.86 -0.37
CA ASP A 116 -28.02 -2.98 -1.15
C ASP A 116 -27.21 -2.39 -2.32
N CYS A 117 -25.89 -2.46 -2.18
CA CYS A 117 -24.99 -1.90 -3.17
C CYS A 117 -25.26 -2.56 -4.52
N SER A 118 -25.33 -1.76 -5.57
CA SER A 118 -25.31 -2.31 -6.92
C SER A 118 -24.05 -3.15 -7.12
N GLU A 119 -24.10 -4.16 -7.99
CA GLU A 119 -22.97 -4.99 -8.36
C GLU A 119 -21.72 -4.15 -8.68
N GLN A 120 -21.90 -3.03 -9.39
CA GLN A 120 -20.84 -2.09 -9.73
C GLN A 120 -20.11 -1.50 -8.49
N TRP A 121 -20.85 -1.18 -7.42
CA TRP A 121 -20.23 -0.68 -6.18
C TRP A 121 -19.46 -1.78 -5.45
N SER A 122 -19.99 -3.00 -5.46
CA SER A 122 -19.30 -4.16 -4.86
C SER A 122 -18.01 -4.50 -5.60
N GLU A 123 -18.00 -4.45 -6.93
CA GLU A 123 -16.81 -4.62 -7.75
C GLU A 123 -15.78 -3.52 -7.49
N THR A 124 -16.24 -2.26 -7.42
CA THR A 124 -15.37 -1.11 -7.14
C THR A 124 -14.75 -1.23 -5.75
N ALA A 125 -15.51 -1.59 -4.72
CA ALA A 125 -15.00 -1.81 -3.38
C ALA A 125 -13.96 -2.93 -3.33
N GLY A 126 -14.22 -4.05 -4.03
CA GLY A 126 -13.28 -5.16 -4.17
C GLY A 126 -11.96 -4.72 -4.82
N TYR A 127 -12.04 -3.93 -5.89
CA TYR A 127 -10.85 -3.38 -6.55
C TYR A 127 -10.04 -2.47 -5.60
N TYR A 128 -10.69 -1.56 -4.86
CA TYR A 128 -9.98 -0.72 -3.90
C TYR A 128 -9.34 -1.52 -2.77
N GLN A 129 -10.02 -2.53 -2.23
CA GLN A 129 -9.42 -3.42 -1.24
C GLN A 129 -8.17 -4.11 -1.79
N GLN A 130 -8.19 -4.51 -3.06
CA GLN A 130 -7.02 -5.09 -3.72
C GLN A 130 -5.88 -4.07 -3.83
N VAL A 131 -6.16 -2.85 -4.29
CA VAL A 131 -5.15 -1.78 -4.36
C VAL A 131 -4.55 -1.50 -2.98
N PHE A 132 -5.37 -1.45 -1.93
CA PHE A 132 -4.88 -1.30 -0.55
C PHE A 132 -3.95 -2.44 -0.14
N SER A 133 -4.33 -3.68 -0.44
CA SER A 133 -3.50 -4.84 -0.13
C SER A 133 -2.17 -4.81 -0.88
N ASP A 134 -2.20 -4.45 -2.18
CA ASP A 134 -1.01 -4.31 -3.00
C ASP A 134 -0.05 -3.24 -2.44
N CYS A 135 -0.60 -2.08 -2.05
CA CYS A 135 0.21 -1.01 -1.45
C CYS A 135 0.81 -1.40 -0.09
N LYS A 136 0.09 -2.18 0.71
CA LYS A 136 0.58 -2.62 2.03
C LYS A 136 1.83 -3.48 1.95
N LEU A 137 2.05 -4.22 0.86
CA LEU A 137 3.26 -5.03 0.68
C LEU A 137 4.54 -4.21 0.87
N GLN A 138 4.55 -2.95 0.43
CA GLN A 138 5.72 -2.08 0.50
C GLN A 138 6.13 -1.67 1.93
N TYR A 139 5.28 -1.90 2.91
CA TYR A 139 5.53 -1.56 4.31
C TYR A 139 5.94 -2.77 5.17
N ILE A 140 5.84 -3.98 4.64
CA ILE A 140 6.22 -5.20 5.36
C ILE A 140 7.73 -5.35 5.29
N VAL A 141 8.39 -5.38 6.44
CA VAL A 141 9.86 -5.52 6.56
C VAL A 141 10.29 -6.89 7.06
N ASP A 142 9.38 -7.65 7.64
CA ASP A 142 9.61 -9.01 8.13
C ASP A 142 9.39 -10.03 7.02
N LEU A 143 10.32 -10.97 6.82
CA LEU A 143 10.22 -11.94 5.73
C LEU A 143 9.05 -12.91 5.90
N PRO A 144 8.83 -13.56 7.05
CA PRO A 144 7.67 -14.42 7.27
C PRO A 144 6.34 -13.73 6.98
N GLU A 145 6.15 -12.49 7.48
CA GLU A 145 4.95 -11.69 7.22
C GLU A 145 4.80 -11.35 5.73
N TYR A 146 5.91 -11.00 5.08
CA TYR A 146 5.91 -10.71 3.64
C TYR A 146 5.51 -11.92 2.81
N ILE A 147 6.09 -13.08 3.10
CA ILE A 147 5.75 -14.33 2.42
C ILE A 147 4.27 -14.69 2.63
N ASP A 148 3.76 -14.56 3.85
CA ASP A 148 2.34 -14.82 4.14
C ASP A 148 1.43 -13.85 3.35
N ALA A 149 1.82 -12.59 3.21
CA ALA A 149 1.07 -11.58 2.45
C ALA A 149 1.03 -11.86 0.94
N ILE A 150 2.14 -12.34 0.35
CA ILE A 150 2.22 -12.65 -1.09
C ILE A 150 1.77 -14.07 -1.44
N ASN A 151 1.60 -14.96 -0.47
CA ASN A 151 1.12 -16.34 -0.67
C ASN A 151 -0.39 -16.39 -0.92
N GLN A 152 -0.82 -15.75 -2.01
CA GLN A 152 -2.24 -15.60 -2.36
C GLN A 152 -2.45 -15.85 -3.86
N PRO A 153 -3.56 -16.51 -4.27
CA PRO A 153 -3.82 -16.80 -5.69
C PRO A 153 -3.88 -15.56 -6.60
N ARG A 154 -4.14 -14.40 -6.03
CA ARG A 154 -4.17 -13.12 -6.76
C ARG A 154 -2.79 -12.62 -7.19
N TYR A 155 -1.73 -13.18 -6.65
CA TYR A 155 -0.36 -12.82 -7.02
C TYR A 155 0.30 -13.88 -7.89
N THR A 156 1.12 -13.41 -8.81
CA THR A 156 2.18 -14.18 -9.43
C THR A 156 3.50 -13.74 -8.83
N VAL A 157 4.24 -14.66 -8.22
CA VAL A 157 5.49 -14.37 -7.54
C VAL A 157 6.63 -14.95 -8.37
N LEU A 158 7.56 -14.09 -8.78
CA LEU A 158 8.74 -14.45 -9.55
C LEU A 158 9.99 -14.26 -8.70
N ILE A 159 10.83 -15.26 -8.64
CA ILE A 159 12.00 -15.30 -7.76
C ILE A 159 13.23 -15.65 -8.57
N GLY A 160 14.33 -14.94 -8.31
CA GLY A 160 15.65 -15.26 -8.85
C GLY A 160 16.74 -14.97 -7.83
N SER A 161 17.76 -15.81 -7.78
CA SER A 161 18.91 -15.57 -6.89
C SER A 161 20.05 -14.87 -7.64
N LYS A 162 20.80 -14.06 -6.89
CA LYS A 162 22.09 -13.52 -7.29
C LYS A 162 23.12 -13.81 -6.21
N TYR A 163 24.27 -14.33 -6.62
CA TYR A 163 25.34 -14.77 -5.75
C TYR A 163 24.91 -15.95 -4.86
N ASP A 164 25.78 -16.38 -3.99
CA ASP A 164 25.53 -17.47 -3.05
C ASP A 164 24.49 -17.06 -2.00
N ILE A 165 23.30 -17.66 -2.03
CA ILE A 165 22.23 -17.35 -1.08
C ILE A 165 22.29 -18.19 0.20
N THR A 166 23.23 -19.12 0.31
CA THR A 166 23.34 -19.99 1.51
C THR A 166 23.58 -19.20 2.80
N TYR A 167 24.23 -18.03 2.68
CA TYR A 167 24.52 -17.18 3.82
C TYR A 167 23.28 -16.53 4.45
N CYS A 168 22.22 -16.32 3.70
CA CYS A 168 20.98 -15.69 4.20
C CYS A 168 19.84 -16.70 4.42
N MET A 169 19.99 -17.96 4.01
CA MET A 169 19.00 -19.01 4.19
C MET A 169 19.10 -19.69 5.56
N ASN A 170 18.77 -18.95 6.63
CA ASN A 170 18.59 -19.54 7.96
C ASN A 170 17.28 -20.36 8.01
N GLU A 171 17.04 -21.06 9.11
CA GLU A 171 15.87 -21.94 9.26
C GLU A 171 14.52 -21.18 9.18
N GLU A 172 14.50 -19.94 9.64
CA GLU A 172 13.32 -19.07 9.55
C GLU A 172 13.00 -18.71 8.09
N ALA A 173 14.01 -18.29 7.33
CA ALA A 173 13.88 -17.98 5.91
C ALA A 173 13.45 -19.21 5.10
N LYS A 174 14.08 -20.38 5.34
CA LYS A 174 13.69 -21.64 4.69
C LYS A 174 12.24 -21.98 5.01
N SER A 175 11.83 -21.86 6.29
CA SER A 175 10.45 -22.11 6.71
C SER A 175 9.47 -21.14 6.07
N ALA A 176 9.84 -19.87 5.94
CA ALA A 176 9.00 -18.87 5.26
C ALA A 176 8.81 -19.22 3.78
N PHE A 177 9.89 -19.46 3.03
CA PHE A 177 9.79 -19.81 1.61
C PHE A 177 9.08 -21.16 1.38
N ALA A 178 9.20 -22.11 2.31
CA ALA A 178 8.46 -23.37 2.23
C ALA A 178 6.93 -23.18 2.25
N LYS A 179 6.40 -22.10 2.83
CA LYS A 179 4.98 -21.75 2.75
C LYS A 179 4.53 -21.46 1.32
N LEU A 180 5.41 -20.96 0.47
CA LEU A 180 5.17 -20.81 -0.97
C LEU A 180 5.29 -22.12 -1.75
N GLY A 181 5.63 -23.22 -1.07
CA GLY A 181 5.91 -24.52 -1.70
C GLY A 181 7.29 -24.62 -2.32
N LEU A 182 8.24 -23.76 -1.93
CA LEU A 182 9.59 -23.70 -2.48
C LEU A 182 10.62 -24.40 -1.59
N ASP A 183 11.62 -25.02 -2.22
CA ASP A 183 12.81 -25.53 -1.56
C ASP A 183 14.04 -24.73 -1.99
N LEU A 184 14.37 -23.68 -1.22
CA LEU A 184 15.57 -22.88 -1.41
C LEU A 184 16.82 -23.49 -0.79
N SER A 185 16.84 -24.80 -0.52
CA SER A 185 18.05 -25.51 -0.18
C SER A 185 18.94 -25.61 -1.42
N THR A 186 19.95 -24.78 -1.50
CA THR A 186 20.94 -24.77 -2.59
C THR A 186 22.32 -25.10 -2.02
N GLU A 187 23.21 -25.60 -2.89
CA GLU A 187 24.64 -25.65 -2.57
C GLU A 187 25.28 -24.27 -2.79
N GLN A 188 26.48 -24.10 -2.22
CA GLN A 188 27.26 -22.88 -2.43
C GLN A 188 27.46 -22.59 -3.93
N PHE A 189 27.19 -21.34 -4.33
CA PHE A 189 27.27 -20.87 -5.71
C PHE A 189 26.32 -21.58 -6.71
N GLU A 190 25.24 -22.13 -6.23
CA GLU A 190 24.12 -22.51 -7.09
C GLU A 190 23.15 -21.36 -7.29
N GLY A 191 22.73 -21.17 -8.53
CA GLY A 191 21.62 -20.29 -8.88
C GLY A 191 20.28 -20.94 -8.55
N TYR A 192 19.28 -20.08 -8.37
CA TYR A 192 17.91 -20.52 -8.15
C TYR A 192 16.92 -19.59 -8.86
N TYR A 193 15.88 -20.18 -9.41
CA TYR A 193 14.69 -19.41 -9.83
C TYR A 193 13.40 -20.14 -9.44
N ALA A 194 12.33 -19.38 -9.24
CA ALA A 194 10.99 -19.90 -9.12
C ALA A 194 9.96 -18.97 -9.76
N ALA A 195 8.89 -19.56 -10.27
CA ALA A 195 7.69 -18.86 -10.69
C ALA A 195 6.47 -19.53 -10.06
N ILE A 196 5.72 -18.77 -9.28
CA ILE A 196 4.51 -19.22 -8.59
C ILE A 196 3.33 -18.47 -9.19
N SER A 197 2.36 -19.20 -9.70
CA SER A 197 1.14 -18.62 -10.27
C SER A 197 -0.06 -19.50 -9.96
N GLY A 198 -1.25 -19.05 -10.33
CA GLY A 198 -2.47 -19.86 -10.21
C GLY A 198 -2.43 -21.18 -11.01
N TYR A 199 -1.42 -21.39 -11.85
CA TYR A 199 -1.19 -22.62 -12.63
C TYR A 199 -0.20 -23.59 -11.98
N GLY A 200 0.40 -23.21 -10.87
CA GLY A 200 1.35 -24.03 -10.14
C GLY A 200 2.68 -23.35 -9.88
N ILE A 201 3.64 -24.17 -9.47
CA ILE A 201 5.00 -23.75 -9.11
C ILE A 201 5.95 -24.37 -10.12
N ILE A 202 6.85 -23.55 -10.64
CA ILE A 202 8.00 -23.98 -11.44
C ILE A 202 9.24 -23.44 -10.76
N GLU A 203 10.20 -24.31 -10.49
CA GLU A 203 11.46 -23.93 -9.88
C GLU A 203 12.62 -24.68 -10.54
N GLY A 204 13.80 -24.09 -10.46
CA GLY A 204 15.03 -24.69 -10.92
C GLY A 204 16.24 -24.17 -10.15
N LYS A 205 17.20 -25.06 -9.94
CA LYS A 205 18.47 -24.77 -9.26
C LYS A 205 19.65 -25.41 -9.97
N GLY A 206 20.82 -24.82 -9.85
CA GLY A 206 22.05 -25.35 -10.42
C GLY A 206 23.13 -24.29 -10.63
N ARG A 207 24.22 -24.70 -11.25
CA ARG A 207 25.39 -23.83 -11.52
C ARG A 207 25.31 -23.24 -12.93
N GLY A 208 25.92 -22.08 -13.08
CA GLY A 208 25.95 -21.34 -14.34
C GLY A 208 24.72 -20.47 -14.54
N LYS A 209 24.31 -20.31 -15.80
CA LYS A 209 23.16 -19.51 -16.17
C LYS A 209 21.89 -20.34 -16.23
N LEU A 210 20.98 -20.06 -15.32
CA LEU A 210 19.62 -20.55 -15.34
C LEU A 210 18.72 -19.54 -16.06
N LEU A 211 17.83 -20.01 -16.89
CA LEU A 211 16.87 -19.17 -17.62
C LEU A 211 15.53 -19.87 -17.70
N TYR A 212 14.48 -19.17 -17.33
CA TYR A 212 13.12 -19.62 -17.51
C TYR A 212 12.25 -18.51 -18.12
N SER A 213 11.45 -18.87 -19.09
CA SER A 213 10.45 -17.97 -19.68
C SER A 213 9.07 -18.62 -19.59
N GLY A 214 8.09 -17.86 -19.23
CA GLY A 214 6.71 -18.28 -19.09
C GLY A 214 5.75 -17.13 -19.31
N SER A 215 4.48 -17.43 -19.14
CA SER A 215 3.43 -16.43 -19.20
C SER A 215 2.39 -16.68 -18.14
N VAL A 216 1.68 -15.62 -17.76
CA VAL A 216 0.54 -15.66 -16.85
C VAL A 216 -0.71 -15.15 -17.56
N ARG A 217 -1.87 -15.35 -16.96
CA ARG A 217 -3.15 -14.87 -17.48
C ARG A 217 -3.45 -15.33 -18.91
N ASN A 218 -3.40 -16.64 -19.13
CA ASN A 218 -3.68 -17.23 -20.46
C ASN A 218 -2.80 -16.62 -21.57
N ASN A 219 -1.49 -16.53 -21.32
CA ASN A 219 -0.47 -16.01 -22.24
C ASN A 219 -0.59 -14.49 -22.56
N MET A 220 -1.22 -13.69 -21.69
CA MET A 220 -1.33 -12.25 -21.88
C MET A 220 -0.15 -11.45 -21.32
N VAL A 221 0.59 -12.01 -20.37
CA VAL A 221 1.73 -11.35 -19.72
C VAL A 221 2.91 -12.30 -19.73
N ASP A 222 3.92 -11.97 -20.50
CA ASP A 222 5.14 -12.75 -20.59
C ASP A 222 6.12 -12.36 -19.48
N PHE A 223 6.84 -13.34 -18.95
CA PHE A 223 7.90 -13.09 -18.01
C PHE A 223 9.14 -13.93 -18.31
N THR A 224 10.28 -13.44 -17.86
CA THR A 224 11.56 -14.13 -17.95
C THR A 224 12.31 -13.98 -16.65
N ILE A 225 12.83 -15.08 -16.12
CA ILE A 225 13.68 -15.09 -14.93
C ILE A 225 15.05 -15.63 -15.36
N SER A 226 16.12 -14.92 -14.99
CA SER A 226 17.49 -15.37 -15.20
C SER A 226 18.26 -15.25 -13.89
N SER A 227 18.93 -16.33 -13.49
CA SER A 227 19.87 -16.35 -12.37
C SER A 227 21.20 -16.88 -12.91
N GLU A 228 22.26 -16.09 -12.82
CA GLU A 228 23.59 -16.46 -13.34
C GLU A 228 24.61 -16.49 -12.21
N GLN A 229 25.24 -17.63 -12.03
CA GLN A 229 26.24 -17.88 -11.01
C GLN A 229 27.57 -18.26 -11.64
N THR A 230 28.58 -17.43 -11.44
CA THR A 230 29.92 -17.66 -12.02
C THR A 230 30.83 -18.50 -11.12
N GLY A 231 30.42 -18.78 -9.89
CA GLY A 231 31.22 -19.47 -8.89
C GLY A 231 32.23 -18.56 -8.17
N VAL A 232 32.23 -17.26 -8.48
CA VAL A 232 33.06 -16.24 -7.84
C VAL A 232 32.21 -15.00 -7.51
N MET A 233 32.78 -14.05 -6.76
CA MET A 233 32.03 -12.87 -6.32
C MET A 233 31.60 -11.92 -7.43
N THR A 234 32.23 -12.01 -8.60
CA THR A 234 31.96 -11.09 -9.74
C THR A 234 31.29 -11.81 -10.90
N GLY A 235 30.52 -11.07 -11.71
CA GLY A 235 29.85 -11.60 -12.88
C GLY A 235 28.53 -12.33 -12.62
N ASN A 236 28.08 -12.37 -11.36
CA ASN A 236 26.76 -12.91 -11.03
C ASN A 236 25.66 -11.91 -11.38
N SER A 237 24.51 -12.39 -11.81
CA SER A 237 23.38 -11.53 -12.13
C SER A 237 22.04 -12.21 -11.83
N CYS A 238 21.04 -11.38 -11.55
CA CYS A 238 19.64 -11.77 -11.48
C CYS A 238 18.81 -10.79 -12.32
N SER A 239 17.97 -11.31 -13.19
CA SER A 239 17.04 -10.52 -14.00
C SER A 239 15.67 -11.15 -13.93
N ILE A 240 14.66 -10.34 -13.64
CA ILE A 240 13.26 -10.73 -13.66
C ILE A 240 12.50 -9.71 -14.48
N LYS A 241 12.10 -10.09 -15.67
CA LYS A 241 11.38 -9.23 -16.61
C LYS A 241 9.94 -9.65 -16.74
N ILE A 242 9.06 -8.66 -16.82
CA ILE A 242 7.64 -8.82 -17.17
C ILE A 242 7.38 -7.92 -18.37
N ASN A 243 6.88 -8.50 -19.48
CA ASN A 243 6.70 -7.80 -20.76
C ASN A 243 7.99 -7.05 -21.21
N ASN A 244 9.15 -7.66 -21.06
CA ASN A 244 10.49 -7.11 -21.34
C ASN A 244 10.94 -5.92 -20.47
N ILE A 245 10.20 -5.54 -19.44
CA ILE A 245 10.60 -4.51 -18.48
C ILE A 245 11.27 -5.19 -17.29
N GLU A 246 12.49 -4.73 -16.94
CA GLU A 246 13.26 -5.25 -15.80
C GLU A 246 12.69 -4.78 -14.48
N TYR A 247 12.50 -5.71 -13.55
CA TYR A 247 12.00 -5.43 -12.19
C TYR A 247 12.89 -5.96 -11.09
N ALA A 248 13.83 -6.88 -11.36
CA ALA A 248 14.78 -7.32 -10.34
C ALA A 248 15.67 -6.14 -9.92
N LYS A 249 16.00 -6.08 -8.64
CA LYS A 249 16.97 -5.10 -8.12
C LYS A 249 18.41 -5.46 -8.49
N ASP A 250 18.64 -6.70 -8.93
CA ASP A 250 19.96 -7.25 -9.22
C ASP A 250 20.97 -7.07 -8.06
N LEU A 251 20.46 -7.18 -6.82
CA LEU A 251 21.26 -7.20 -5.60
C LEU A 251 21.53 -8.64 -5.16
N ASN A 252 22.63 -8.86 -4.41
CA ASN A 252 22.96 -10.17 -3.85
C ASN A 252 21.84 -10.65 -2.93
N GLY A 253 21.49 -11.94 -3.02
CA GLY A 253 20.38 -12.53 -2.28
C GLY A 253 19.27 -13.05 -3.17
N VAL A 254 18.08 -13.20 -2.59
CA VAL A 254 16.87 -13.67 -3.26
C VAL A 254 16.07 -12.47 -3.75
N ASN A 255 16.04 -12.24 -5.05
CA ASN A 255 15.25 -11.19 -5.69
C ASN A 255 13.82 -11.71 -5.91
N ILE A 256 12.83 -10.95 -5.46
CA ILE A 256 11.41 -11.30 -5.51
C ILE A 256 10.65 -10.18 -6.21
N VAL A 257 9.90 -10.53 -7.23
CA VAL A 257 9.00 -9.62 -7.95
C VAL A 257 7.58 -10.13 -7.83
N VAL A 258 6.67 -9.29 -7.36
CA VAL A 258 5.26 -9.62 -7.14
C VAL A 258 4.40 -8.90 -8.17
N TYR A 259 3.69 -9.67 -8.97
CA TYR A 259 2.73 -9.17 -9.95
C TYR A 259 1.30 -9.45 -9.46
N SER A 260 0.47 -8.41 -9.36
CA SER A 260 -0.95 -8.55 -9.05
C SER A 260 -1.74 -8.93 -10.31
N ASN A 261 -2.36 -10.11 -10.28
CA ASN A 261 -3.18 -10.61 -11.39
C ASN A 261 -4.47 -9.80 -11.58
N GLU A 262 -4.93 -9.12 -10.53
CA GLU A 262 -6.16 -8.33 -10.53
C GLU A 262 -5.90 -6.88 -10.97
N THR A 263 -4.94 -6.19 -10.35
CA THR A 263 -4.60 -4.81 -10.73
C THR A 263 -3.72 -4.74 -11.97
N ARG A 264 -3.19 -5.88 -12.45
CA ARG A 264 -2.37 -6.04 -13.67
C ARG A 264 -1.09 -5.22 -13.64
N LYS A 265 -0.44 -5.17 -12.48
CA LYS A 265 0.78 -4.38 -12.25
C LYS A 265 1.78 -5.20 -11.45
N VAL A 266 3.05 -4.86 -11.59
CA VAL A 266 4.05 -5.20 -10.59
C VAL A 266 3.77 -4.31 -9.38
N VAL A 267 3.55 -4.92 -8.23
CA VAL A 267 3.12 -4.24 -7.00
C VAL A 267 4.23 -4.14 -5.98
N ASP A 268 5.22 -5.04 -6.07
CA ASP A 268 6.43 -4.93 -5.26
C ASP A 268 7.62 -5.62 -5.94
N SER A 269 8.82 -5.17 -5.59
CA SER A 269 10.09 -5.78 -5.96
C SER A 269 11.07 -5.62 -4.80
N VAL A 270 11.49 -6.73 -4.22
CA VAL A 270 12.36 -6.76 -3.04
C VAL A 270 13.53 -7.72 -3.23
N VAL A 271 14.54 -7.57 -2.40
CA VAL A 271 15.63 -8.54 -2.23
C VAL A 271 15.70 -8.96 -0.78
N TYR A 272 15.86 -10.24 -0.56
CA TYR A 272 16.16 -10.79 0.76
C TYR A 272 17.62 -11.26 0.80
N ASP A 273 18.41 -10.68 1.69
CA ASP A 273 19.81 -11.05 1.97
C ASP A 273 20.08 -11.30 3.46
N GLY A 274 19.04 -11.60 4.21
CA GLY A 274 18.94 -11.64 5.67
C GLY A 274 18.00 -10.57 6.19
N GLN A 275 17.69 -9.56 5.35
CA GLN A 275 16.68 -8.53 5.55
C GLN A 275 15.96 -8.25 4.21
N LEU A 276 14.75 -7.69 4.26
CA LEU A 276 14.05 -7.25 3.04
C LEU A 276 14.50 -5.84 2.64
N HIS A 277 14.98 -5.69 1.41
CA HIS A 277 15.40 -4.43 0.79
C HIS A 277 14.50 -4.08 -0.40
N ARG A 278 14.14 -2.80 -0.52
CA ARG A 278 13.34 -2.24 -1.63
C ARG A 278 14.13 -1.26 -2.48
#